data_952cccd29eb78640b8f1cba3ea8d797d
#
_entry.id   952cccd29eb78640b8f1cba3ea8d797d
#
_cell.length_a   1.000
_cell.length_b   1.000
_cell.length_c   1.000
_cell.angle_alpha   90.00
_cell.angle_beta   90.00
_cell.angle_gamma   90.00
#
_symmetry.space_group_name_H-M   'P 1'
#
loop_
_entity.id
_entity.type
_entity.pdbx_description
1 polymer ?
#
loop_
_entity_poly.entity_id
_entity_poly.type
_entity_poly.pdbx_seq_one_letter_code
_entity_poly.pdbx_strand_id
1 'polypeptide(L)' 'MKLGVRTDKLTELRIKQGLSQTELARGAGITNGYVSQIESGLSTPSPKVAKLIAEVLRTDFDTVFLLKSPQKTKAAQ' A
#
# COMPACT_ATOMS: atom_id res chain seq x y z
N MET A 1 6.84 -4.40 -14.14
CA MET A 1 7.10 -3.83 -12.81
C MET A 1 6.36 -4.59 -11.74
N LYS A 2 6.95 -4.68 -10.59
CA LYS A 2 6.34 -5.39 -9.47
C LYS A 2 6.08 -4.42 -8.33
N LEU A 3 4.85 -4.46 -7.81
CA LEU A 3 4.46 -3.62 -6.69
C LEU A 3 4.83 -4.30 -5.37
N GLY A 4 5.49 -3.58 -4.50
CA GLY A 4 5.76 -4.03 -3.14
C GLY A 4 5.12 -3.09 -2.13
N VAL A 5 4.90 -3.59 -0.91
CA VAL A 5 4.26 -2.83 0.15
C VAL A 5 5.21 -2.69 1.33
N ARG A 6 5.37 -1.46 1.81
CA ARG A 6 6.07 -1.23 3.08
C ARG A 6 5.03 -1.37 4.20
N THR A 7 4.83 -2.60 4.65
CA THR A 7 3.72 -2.92 5.54
C THR A 7 3.78 -2.17 6.87
N ASP A 8 4.98 -2.03 7.42
CA ASP A 8 5.14 -1.28 8.67
C ASP A 8 4.82 0.20 8.49
N LYS A 9 5.21 0.79 7.35
CA LYS A 9 4.88 2.17 7.07
C LYS A 9 3.38 2.37 6.87
N LEU A 10 2.75 1.44 6.17
CA LEU A 10 1.31 1.52 5.95
C LEU A 10 0.57 1.51 7.29
N THR A 11 0.90 0.57 8.15
CA THR A 11 0.27 0.45 9.46
C THR A 11 0.55 1.69 10.31
N GLU A 12 1.79 2.16 10.30
CA GLU A 12 2.18 3.34 11.07
C GLU A 12 1.38 4.57 10.66
N LEU A 13 1.30 4.81 9.35
CA LEU A 13 0.59 5.98 8.84
C LEU A 13 -0.90 5.89 9.12
N ARG A 14 -1.47 4.68 9.00
CA ARG A 14 -2.89 4.49 9.32
C ARG A 14 -3.16 4.87 10.78
N ILE A 15 -2.32 4.38 11.68
CA ILE A 15 -2.49 4.67 13.10
C ILE A 15 -2.30 6.16 13.38
N LYS A 16 -1.31 6.78 12.74
CA LYS A 16 -1.07 8.22 12.94
C LYS A 16 -2.20 9.08 12.43
N GLN A 17 -2.93 8.60 11.42
CA GLN A 17 -4.11 9.31 10.92
C GLN A 17 -5.35 9.03 11.77
N GLY A 18 -5.22 8.15 12.78
CA GLY A 18 -6.35 7.81 13.63
C GLY A 18 -7.37 6.92 12.94
N LEU A 19 -6.95 6.15 11.93
CA LEU A 19 -7.86 5.33 11.15
C LEU A 19 -7.79 3.87 11.60
N SER A 20 -8.95 3.23 11.71
CA SER A 20 -9.01 1.79 11.86
C SER A 20 -8.81 1.13 10.49
N GLN A 21 -8.58 -0.19 10.49
CA GLN A 21 -8.52 -0.92 9.23
C GLN A 21 -9.83 -0.79 8.45
N THR A 22 -10.95 -0.81 9.16
CA THR A 22 -12.27 -0.66 8.52
C THR A 22 -12.40 0.70 7.86
N GLU A 23 -11.94 1.75 8.54
CA GLU A 23 -12.02 3.09 7.97
C GLU A 23 -11.12 3.25 6.75
N LEU A 24 -9.92 2.69 6.79
CA LEU A 24 -9.04 2.70 5.63
C LEU A 24 -9.68 1.94 4.47
N ALA A 25 -10.25 0.77 4.74
CA ALA A 25 -10.89 -0.04 3.72
C ALA A 25 -12.04 0.72 3.06
N ARG A 26 -12.85 1.39 3.89
CA ARG A 26 -13.99 2.16 3.37
C ARG A 26 -13.52 3.30 2.46
N GLY A 27 -12.48 4.00 2.87
CA GLY A 27 -11.96 5.10 2.09
C GLY A 27 -11.33 4.65 0.76
N ALA A 28 -10.73 3.46 0.75
CA ALA A 28 -10.10 2.92 -0.45
C ALA A 28 -11.05 2.06 -1.29
N GLY A 29 -12.28 1.83 -0.82
CA GLY A 29 -13.26 1.04 -1.57
C GLY A 29 -12.96 -0.45 -1.58
N ILE A 30 -12.34 -0.96 -0.52
CA ILE A 30 -12.00 -2.38 -0.41
C ILE A 30 -12.53 -2.93 0.92
N THR A 31 -12.39 -4.22 1.12
CA THR A 31 -12.89 -4.85 2.35
C THR A 31 -11.88 -4.70 3.48
N ASN A 32 -12.39 -4.76 4.71
CA ASN A 32 -11.55 -4.77 5.90
C ASN A 32 -10.59 -5.96 5.89
N GLY A 33 -11.06 -7.12 5.47
CA GLY A 33 -10.20 -8.30 5.40
C GLY A 33 -9.05 -8.11 4.43
N TYR A 34 -9.29 -7.41 3.31
CA TYR A 34 -8.25 -7.14 2.34
C TYR A 34 -7.17 -6.21 2.92
N VAL A 35 -7.59 -5.17 3.65
CA VAL A 35 -6.63 -4.29 4.33
C VAL A 35 -5.78 -5.09 5.31
N SER A 36 -6.41 -5.97 6.08
CA SER A 36 -5.69 -6.81 7.03
C SER A 36 -4.64 -7.68 6.33
N GLN A 37 -4.99 -8.26 5.18
CA GLN A 37 -4.06 -9.08 4.41
C GLN A 37 -2.90 -8.24 3.84
N ILE A 38 -3.20 -7.04 3.39
CA ILE A 38 -2.15 -6.16 2.88
C ILE A 38 -1.19 -5.77 4.01
N GLU A 39 -1.71 -5.42 5.17
CA GLU A 39 -0.86 -5.02 6.29
C GLU A 39 -0.02 -6.16 6.83
N SER A 40 -0.49 -7.40 6.72
CA SER A 40 0.27 -8.55 7.18
C SER A 40 1.22 -9.10 6.10
N GLY A 41 1.19 -8.53 4.90
CA GLY A 41 2.06 -8.99 3.82
C GLY A 41 1.53 -10.17 3.04
N LEU A 42 0.29 -10.61 3.32
CA LEU A 42 -0.30 -11.76 2.65
C LEU A 42 -0.85 -11.43 1.27
N SER A 43 -1.17 -10.16 1.03
CA SER A 43 -1.70 -9.72 -0.26
C SER A 43 -1.04 -8.44 -0.70
N THR A 44 -0.94 -8.27 -2.02
CA THR A 44 -0.43 -7.03 -2.61
C THR A 44 -1.59 -6.38 -3.36
N PRO A 45 -1.89 -5.11 -3.09
CA PRO A 45 -2.98 -4.45 -3.79
C PRO A 45 -2.64 -4.19 -5.25
N SER A 46 -3.68 -4.03 -6.08
CA SER A 46 -3.47 -3.57 -7.45
C SER A 46 -2.93 -2.13 -7.40
N PRO A 47 -2.31 -1.66 -8.50
CA PRO A 47 -1.81 -0.27 -8.52
C PRO A 47 -2.90 0.76 -8.23
N LYS A 48 -4.11 0.52 -8.72
CA LYS A 48 -5.22 1.44 -8.49
C LYS A 48 -5.59 1.48 -7.01
N VAL A 49 -5.68 0.32 -6.36
CA VAL A 49 -5.99 0.26 -4.94
C VAL A 49 -4.86 0.85 -4.12
N ALA A 50 -3.61 0.59 -4.51
CA ALA A 50 -2.46 1.16 -3.82
C ALA A 50 -2.51 2.68 -3.83
N LYS A 51 -2.86 3.27 -4.99
CA LYS A 51 -2.97 4.72 -5.08
C LYS A 51 -4.09 5.24 -4.18
N LEU A 52 -5.22 4.55 -4.14
CA LEU A 52 -6.32 4.96 -3.28
C LEU A 52 -5.94 4.89 -1.81
N ILE A 53 -5.21 3.86 -1.42
CA ILE A 53 -4.73 3.74 -0.04
C ILE A 53 -3.81 4.91 0.31
N ALA A 54 -2.88 5.25 -0.57
CA ALA A 54 -1.98 6.37 -0.33
C ALA A 54 -2.76 7.67 -0.18
N GLU A 55 -3.80 7.87 -0.99
CA GLU A 55 -4.62 9.06 -0.91
C GLU A 55 -5.38 9.14 0.42
N VAL A 56 -5.93 8.02 0.88
CA VAL A 56 -6.62 7.98 2.16
C VAL A 56 -5.65 8.29 3.30
N LEU A 57 -4.42 7.80 3.20
CA LEU A 57 -3.40 8.05 4.21
C LEU A 57 -2.76 9.43 4.08
N ARG A 58 -3.13 10.19 3.05
CA ARG A 58 -2.61 11.54 2.79
C ARG A 58 -1.10 11.54 2.69
N THR A 59 -0.57 10.58 1.95
CA THR A 59 0.86 10.42 1.78
C THR A 59 1.19 10.13 0.31
N ASP A 60 2.46 10.26 -0.03
CA ASP A 60 2.91 9.91 -1.37
C ASP A 60 2.88 8.40 -1.55
N PHE A 61 2.60 7.98 -2.78
CA PHE A 61 2.63 6.56 -3.13
C PHE A 61 3.95 5.92 -2.70
N ASP A 62 5.07 6.58 -2.98
CA ASP A 62 6.39 6.00 -2.73
C ASP A 62 6.72 5.86 -1.25
N THR A 63 5.97 6.52 -0.37
CA THR A 63 6.19 6.39 1.07
C THR A 63 5.75 5.01 1.56
N VAL A 64 4.69 4.46 0.96
CA VAL A 64 4.08 3.21 1.42
C VAL A 64 4.36 2.06 0.46
N PHE A 65 4.54 2.35 -0.81
CA PHE A 65 4.68 1.32 -1.84
C PHE A 65 5.98 1.46 -2.61
N LEU A 66 6.41 0.34 -3.18
CA LEU A 66 7.62 0.29 -4.00
C LEU A 66 7.26 -0.26 -5.37
N LEU A 67 7.86 0.30 -6.40
CA LEU A 67 7.77 -0.27 -7.74
C LEU A 67 9.14 -0.79 -8.11
N LYS A 68 9.25 -2.08 -8.33
CA LYS A 68 10.51 -2.71 -8.68
C LYS A 68 10.49 -3.12 -10.13
N SER A 69 11.50 -2.68 -10.87
CA SER A 69 11.68 -3.12 -12.24
C SER A 69 12.29 -4.52 -12.25
N PRO A 70 11.80 -5.41 -13.07
CA PRO A 70 12.38 -6.75 -13.15
C PRO A 70 13.77 -6.76 -13.78
N GLN A 71 14.10 -5.69 -14.46
CA GLN A 71 15.40 -5.64 -15.06
C GLN A 71 16.36 -4.93 -14.20
N LYS A 72 16.85 -5.07 -13.88
CA LYS A 72 17.55 -4.15 -13.30
C LYS A 72 18.76 -3.96 -13.73
N THR A 73 17.94 -4.29 -14.42
CA THR A 73 18.39 -4.23 -14.87
C THR A 73 19.12 -3.84 -15.51
N LYS A 74 19.26 -3.84 -15.97
CA LYS A 74 19.53 -3.58 -16.65
C LYS A 74 20.12 -2.96 -16.90
N ALA A 75 20.12 -2.92 -16.92
CA ALA A 75 20.44 -2.39 -17.11
C ALA A 75 21.27 -1.93 -17.28
N ALA A 76 21.24 -1.95 -17.29
CA ALA A 76 21.63 -1.52 -17.36
C ALA A 76 22.41 -1.25 -17.60
N GLN A 77 22.48 -1.36 -17.84
CA GLN A 77 22.66 -1.24 -18.02
C GLN A 77 23.10 -1.13 -18.14
#